data_2397b54287267d545537cbe2e0e38ce3
#
_entry.id   2397b54287267d545537cbe2e0e38ce3
#
_cell.length_a   1.000
_cell.length_b   1.000
_cell.length_c   1.000
_cell.angle_alpha   90.00
_cell.angle_beta   90.00
_cell.angle_gamma   90.00
#
_symmetry.space_group_name_H-M   'P 1'
#
loop_
_entity.id
_entity.type
_entity.pdbx_description
1 polymer ?
#
loop_
_entity_poly.entity_id
_entity_poly.type
_entity_poly.pdbx_seq_one_letter_code
_entity_poly.pdbx_strand_id
1 'polypeptide(L)'
;MTLAPGRRLGRLALSAAACVALGVVQRDIALERPIDAAVQTSNSASSDALEVLAVRPPNVFMIAGAGGNIAVQIGEDGVVVVDAGSTASAPAVLAAIKRISPKPIRYIIDTGPDADHVGGNEALSKAGDTFFPGTRPAGPRPDPTRAVATILAAEGVALHMSASGSASTGSPAGLPTDTFHYARKYLYLNGEPIEVLHQPAAHTDSDVFAFFRRSDVVVAGDILDTRHFPVIDSERGGSIDGEIAALNRLAELAVPSVPIVSREAGTIVIPGHGRLCDHFDVIEYRDMITIVRDRVRDLVTSGRSLEQVKAAAPAAGYAGRYGNAGGDWTTDQFVEAVYRSLAKEKP
;
A
#
# COMPACT_ATOMS: atom_id res chain seq x y z
N MET A 1 43.50 26.37 62.30
CA MET A 1 44.94 26.16 62.36
C MET A 1 45.40 26.22 60.92
N THR A 2 45.65 27.41 60.37
CA THR A 2 46.97 27.97 60.05
C THR A 2 47.67 27.12 58.99
N LEU A 3 48.15 27.58 57.84
CA LEU A 3 48.51 28.87 57.26
C LEU A 3 48.88 28.61 55.80
N ALA A 4 48.57 29.56 54.92
CA ALA A 4 49.28 29.79 53.67
C ALA A 4 50.68 30.45 54.01
N PRO A 5 51.51 30.92 53.09
CA PRO A 5 51.48 31.23 51.65
C PRO A 5 52.83 31.06 50.91
N GLY A 6 52.92 31.51 49.67
CA GLY A 6 54.21 31.91 49.08
C GLY A 6 54.26 31.91 47.55
N ARG A 7 53.94 32.95 46.98
CA ARG A 7 54.57 33.96 46.05
C ARG A 7 55.98 33.60 45.51
N ARG A 8 56.15 33.60 44.18
CA ARG A 8 57.01 34.67 43.55
C ARG A 8 56.95 34.66 42.02
N LEU A 9 56.81 35.80 41.51
CA LEU A 9 57.06 36.38 40.19
C LEU A 9 58.47 36.13 39.69
N GLY A 10 58.65 36.04 38.39
CA GLY A 10 59.91 36.21 37.67
C GLY A 10 59.60 36.58 36.22
N ARG A 11 59.93 37.84 35.93
CA ARG A 11 59.86 38.56 34.64
C ARG A 11 61.16 38.35 33.85
N LEU A 12 61.04 38.66 32.51
CA LEU A 12 62.12 39.09 31.57
C LEU A 12 62.68 37.91 30.74
N ALA A 13 63.00 37.98 29.43
CA ALA A 13 63.05 39.14 28.51
C ALA A 13 63.21 38.59 27.10
N LEU A 14 62.78 39.40 26.15
CA LEU A 14 63.13 39.51 24.72
C LEU A 14 64.35 38.69 24.19
N SER A 15 64.21 38.09 23.03
CA SER A 15 65.00 38.55 21.88
C SER A 15 64.64 37.73 20.61
N ALA A 16 64.46 38.52 19.59
CA ALA A 16 64.99 38.45 18.21
C ALA A 16 64.48 37.42 17.23
N ALA A 17 63.84 37.94 16.30
CA ALA A 17 63.67 37.71 14.88
C ALA A 17 64.49 36.54 14.23
N ALA A 18 63.77 35.64 13.61
CA ALA A 18 64.27 34.96 12.43
C ALA A 18 63.09 34.85 11.41
N CYS A 19 63.21 35.66 10.36
CA CYS A 19 62.40 35.52 9.17
C CYS A 19 62.69 34.18 8.50
N VAL A 20 61.78 33.25 8.52
CA VAL A 20 61.80 32.13 7.60
C VAL A 20 60.62 32.32 6.64
N ALA A 21 60.93 32.63 5.41
CA ALA A 21 60.03 32.65 4.30
C ALA A 21 59.50 31.21 4.07
N LEU A 22 58.28 30.95 4.55
CA LEU A 22 57.56 29.78 4.11
C LEU A 22 56.78 30.18 2.86
N GLY A 23 57.20 29.58 1.76
CA GLY A 23 56.46 29.59 0.50
C GLY A 23 55.04 29.13 0.72
N VAL A 24 54.10 29.99 0.45
CA VAL A 24 52.69 29.65 0.34
C VAL A 24 52.53 28.83 -0.89
N VAL A 25 52.47 27.49 -0.72
CA VAL A 25 51.92 26.61 -1.74
C VAL A 25 50.46 26.90 -1.75
N GLN A 26 50.02 27.72 -2.66
CA GLN A 26 48.62 27.85 -3.05
C GLN A 26 48.21 26.48 -3.64
N ARG A 27 47.60 25.63 -2.81
CA ARG A 27 46.78 24.56 -3.31
C ARG A 27 45.53 25.22 -3.84
N ASP A 28 45.38 25.22 -5.15
CA ASP A 28 44.11 25.44 -5.81
C ASP A 28 43.15 24.41 -5.26
N ILE A 29 42.30 24.84 -4.32
CA ILE A 29 41.08 24.16 -3.97
C ILE A 29 40.19 24.32 -5.21
N ALA A 30 40.26 23.33 -6.11
CA ALA A 30 39.27 23.21 -7.12
C ALA A 30 37.92 23.11 -6.39
N LEU A 31 37.11 24.17 -6.50
CA LEU A 31 35.70 24.15 -6.17
C LEU A 31 35.11 23.00 -6.99
N GLU A 32 34.89 21.89 -6.33
CA GLU A 32 34.04 20.83 -6.87
C GLU A 32 32.73 21.48 -7.25
N ARG A 33 32.46 21.45 -8.54
CA ARG A 33 31.17 21.84 -9.09
C ARG A 33 30.11 21.04 -8.35
N PRO A 34 28.97 21.64 -7.97
CA PRO A 34 27.83 20.86 -7.52
C PRO A 34 27.56 19.84 -8.61
N ILE A 35 27.48 18.57 -8.21
CA ILE A 35 26.94 17.52 -9.07
C ILE A 35 25.51 17.95 -9.32
N ASP A 36 25.26 18.60 -10.44
CA ASP A 36 23.94 18.65 -11.04
C ASP A 36 23.57 17.17 -11.24
N ALA A 37 22.91 16.60 -10.23
CA ALA A 37 22.07 15.46 -10.44
C ALA A 37 21.02 15.95 -11.44
N ALA A 38 21.33 15.77 -12.70
CA ALA A 38 20.34 15.79 -13.75
C ALA A 38 19.30 14.75 -13.35
N VAL A 39 18.27 15.23 -12.66
CA VAL A 39 16.99 14.57 -12.64
C VAL A 39 16.59 14.54 -14.11
N GLN A 40 16.97 13.47 -14.79
CA GLN A 40 16.38 13.11 -16.05
C GLN A 40 14.92 12.82 -15.75
N THR A 41 14.11 13.89 -15.82
CA THR A 41 12.70 13.75 -16.10
C THR A 41 12.61 13.17 -17.49
N SER A 42 12.69 11.84 -17.59
CA SER A 42 12.22 11.10 -18.74
C SER A 42 10.72 11.19 -18.77
N ASN A 43 10.22 12.36 -19.17
CA ASN A 43 8.84 12.60 -19.50
C ASN A 43 8.61 12.03 -20.90
N SER A 44 8.42 10.73 -20.99
CA SER A 44 7.67 9.96 -22.01
C SER A 44 7.82 8.46 -21.68
N ALA A 45 7.48 8.03 -20.46
CA ALA A 45 7.12 6.64 -20.27
C ALA A 45 5.74 6.47 -20.91
N SER A 46 5.65 5.64 -21.95
CA SER A 46 4.39 5.04 -22.37
C SER A 46 3.68 4.51 -21.13
N SER A 47 2.40 4.81 -20.96
CA SER A 47 1.56 4.44 -19.82
C SER A 47 1.40 2.92 -19.58
N ASP A 48 2.17 2.08 -20.27
CA ASP A 48 2.04 0.63 -20.29
C ASP A 48 3.24 -0.13 -19.69
N ALA A 49 4.24 0.54 -19.13
CA ALA A 49 5.40 -0.12 -18.56
C ALA A 49 5.19 -0.38 -17.05
N LEU A 50 5.16 -1.68 -16.65
CA LEU A 50 5.15 -2.05 -15.24
C LEU A 50 6.45 -1.62 -14.56
N GLU A 51 6.31 -0.99 -13.40
CA GLU A 51 7.42 -0.66 -12.53
C GLU A 51 7.54 -1.70 -11.40
N VAL A 52 8.76 -2.16 -11.13
CA VAL A 52 9.05 -3.11 -10.04
C VAL A 52 9.91 -2.39 -9.01
N LEU A 53 9.37 -2.22 -7.81
CA LEU A 53 10.04 -1.60 -6.68
C LEU A 53 10.39 -2.64 -5.63
N ALA A 54 11.63 -2.58 -5.10
CA ALA A 54 12.01 -3.35 -3.93
C ALA A 54 11.49 -2.66 -2.67
N VAL A 55 10.57 -3.30 -1.95
CA VAL A 55 9.93 -2.74 -0.74
C VAL A 55 10.72 -3.14 0.51
N ARG A 56 10.95 -4.44 0.69
CA ARG A 56 11.80 -5.02 1.74
C ARG A 56 12.74 -6.05 1.11
N PRO A 57 13.88 -5.62 0.58
CA PRO A 57 14.82 -6.55 -0.02
C PRO A 57 15.37 -7.55 1.01
N PRO A 58 15.64 -8.79 0.60
CA PRO A 58 15.40 -9.31 -0.75
C PRO A 58 14.00 -9.89 -1.00
N ASN A 59 13.07 -9.80 -0.05
CA ASN A 59 11.90 -10.67 0.01
C ASN A 59 10.60 -10.06 -0.51
N VAL A 60 10.38 -8.74 -0.37
CA VAL A 60 9.10 -8.12 -0.74
C VAL A 60 9.31 -7.02 -1.78
N PHE A 61 8.50 -7.09 -2.84
CA PHE A 61 8.48 -6.16 -3.97
C PHE A 61 7.06 -5.66 -4.20
N MET A 62 6.95 -4.52 -4.88
CA MET A 62 5.69 -4.00 -5.41
C MET A 62 5.81 -3.89 -6.94
N ILE A 63 4.78 -4.30 -7.65
CA ILE A 63 4.60 -4.06 -9.08
C ILE A 63 3.51 -3.02 -9.23
N ALA A 64 3.83 -1.88 -9.85
CA ALA A 64 2.90 -0.80 -10.16
C ALA A 64 2.61 -0.73 -11.66
N GLY A 65 1.47 -0.14 -12.04
CA GLY A 65 1.06 0.02 -13.44
C GLY A 65 0.21 -1.13 -13.99
N ALA A 66 -0.22 -2.06 -13.12
CA ALA A 66 -1.01 -3.23 -13.54
C ALA A 66 -2.54 -3.04 -13.42
N GLY A 67 -3.02 -1.85 -13.13
CA GLY A 67 -4.32 -1.50 -12.59
C GLY A 67 -4.11 -1.09 -11.15
N GLY A 68 -4.41 -1.95 -10.19
CA GLY A 68 -3.97 -1.81 -8.80
C GLY A 68 -2.50 -2.16 -8.61
N ASN A 69 -1.94 -1.82 -7.44
CA ASN A 69 -0.63 -2.26 -7.01
C ASN A 69 -0.65 -3.74 -6.64
N ILE A 70 0.42 -4.45 -6.96
CA ILE A 70 0.57 -5.87 -6.65
C ILE A 70 1.77 -6.03 -5.72
N ALA A 71 1.59 -6.71 -4.59
CA ALA A 71 2.71 -7.08 -3.76
C ALA A 71 3.19 -8.50 -4.10
N VAL A 72 4.51 -8.69 -4.11
CA VAL A 72 5.16 -9.97 -4.41
C VAL A 72 6.13 -10.30 -3.29
N GLN A 73 5.83 -11.36 -2.53
CA GLN A 73 6.73 -11.87 -1.50
C GLN A 73 7.38 -13.15 -2.02
N ILE A 74 8.70 -13.26 -1.89
CA ILE A 74 9.47 -14.40 -2.38
C ILE A 74 10.28 -15.07 -1.26
N GLY A 75 10.54 -16.34 -1.41
CA GLY A 75 11.38 -17.10 -0.51
C GLY A 75 11.58 -18.55 -0.94
N GLU A 76 11.95 -19.44 0.00
CA GLU A 76 12.26 -20.82 -0.33
C GLU A 76 11.07 -21.64 -0.76
N ASP A 77 9.88 -21.35 -0.24
CA ASP A 77 8.66 -22.07 -0.54
C ASP A 77 8.05 -21.70 -1.90
N GLY A 78 8.39 -20.54 -2.44
CA GLY A 78 7.85 -20.03 -3.69
C GLY A 78 7.50 -18.55 -3.62
N VAL A 79 6.49 -18.15 -4.39
CA VAL A 79 6.01 -16.77 -4.50
C VAL A 79 4.61 -16.68 -3.91
N VAL A 80 4.38 -15.66 -3.08
CA VAL A 80 3.05 -15.19 -2.67
C VAL A 80 2.81 -13.85 -3.34
N VAL A 81 1.66 -13.73 -3.99
CA VAL A 81 1.23 -12.51 -4.67
C VAL A 81 0.02 -11.97 -3.91
N VAL A 82 -0.03 -10.67 -3.66
CA VAL A 82 -1.23 -9.99 -3.15
C VAL A 82 -1.74 -9.10 -4.28
N ASP A 83 -2.94 -9.38 -4.71
CA ASP A 83 -3.59 -8.92 -5.93
C ASP A 83 -2.93 -9.43 -7.22
N ALA A 84 -3.64 -9.32 -8.33
CA ALA A 84 -3.21 -9.88 -9.61
C ALA A 84 -3.20 -8.85 -10.75
N GLY A 85 -3.65 -7.64 -10.46
CA GLY A 85 -3.81 -6.60 -11.46
C GLY A 85 -4.98 -6.85 -12.42
N SER A 86 -5.07 -6.05 -13.46
CA SER A 86 -6.10 -6.20 -14.49
C SER A 86 -5.84 -7.40 -15.40
N THR A 87 -6.89 -7.90 -16.05
CA THR A 87 -6.78 -9.00 -17.03
C THR A 87 -5.78 -8.67 -18.15
N ALA A 88 -5.77 -7.44 -18.62
CA ALA A 88 -4.89 -7.00 -19.71
C ALA A 88 -3.42 -6.98 -19.30
N SER A 89 -3.10 -6.67 -18.04
CA SER A 89 -1.74 -6.59 -17.52
C SER A 89 -1.15 -7.96 -17.14
N ALA A 90 -1.97 -9.01 -17.01
CA ALA A 90 -1.54 -10.30 -16.48
C ALA A 90 -0.30 -10.92 -17.17
N PRO A 91 -0.12 -10.88 -18.50
CA PRO A 91 1.10 -11.40 -19.13
C PRO A 91 2.36 -10.63 -18.71
N ALA A 92 2.26 -9.30 -18.58
CA ALA A 92 3.37 -8.46 -18.17
C ALA A 92 3.69 -8.66 -16.68
N VAL A 93 2.66 -8.81 -15.83
CA VAL A 93 2.80 -9.15 -14.40
C VAL A 93 3.53 -10.48 -14.23
N LEU A 94 3.14 -11.53 -14.95
CA LEU A 94 3.82 -12.82 -14.93
C LEU A 94 5.29 -12.72 -15.35
N ALA A 95 5.58 -11.93 -16.38
CA ALA A 95 6.95 -11.69 -16.81
C ALA A 95 7.76 -10.94 -15.74
N ALA A 96 7.15 -9.97 -15.04
CA ALA A 96 7.78 -9.27 -13.93
C ALA A 96 8.06 -10.20 -12.75
N ILE A 97 7.08 -11.02 -12.32
CA ILE A 97 7.25 -12.00 -11.24
C ILE A 97 8.39 -12.99 -11.57
N LYS A 98 8.46 -13.49 -12.82
CA LYS A 98 9.53 -14.41 -13.24
C LYS A 98 10.93 -13.78 -13.20
N ARG A 99 11.04 -12.45 -13.39
CA ARG A 99 12.32 -11.74 -13.22
C ARG A 99 12.71 -11.59 -11.74
N ILE A 100 11.72 -11.47 -10.84
CA ILE A 100 11.94 -11.38 -9.40
C ILE A 100 12.33 -12.76 -8.84
N SER A 101 11.60 -13.82 -9.24
CA SER A 101 11.83 -15.18 -8.75
C SER A 101 11.50 -16.23 -9.82
N PRO A 102 12.38 -17.26 -10.00
CA PRO A 102 12.09 -18.39 -10.88
C PRO A 102 11.16 -19.41 -10.24
N LYS A 103 10.81 -19.25 -8.94
CA LYS A 103 9.97 -20.18 -8.19
C LYS A 103 8.50 -20.02 -8.55
N PRO A 104 7.68 -21.07 -8.38
CA PRO A 104 6.26 -21.01 -8.70
C PRO A 104 5.49 -20.11 -7.75
N ILE A 105 4.40 -19.49 -8.27
CA ILE A 105 3.39 -18.82 -7.46
C ILE A 105 2.66 -19.88 -6.66
N ARG A 106 2.59 -19.73 -5.34
CA ARG A 106 1.92 -20.64 -4.41
C ARG A 106 0.54 -20.14 -4.00
N TYR A 107 0.47 -18.85 -3.70
CA TYR A 107 -0.75 -18.17 -3.29
C TYR A 107 -0.91 -16.86 -4.03
N ILE A 108 -2.17 -16.56 -4.35
CA ILE A 108 -2.66 -15.23 -4.70
C ILE A 108 -3.62 -14.86 -3.58
N ILE A 109 -3.48 -13.69 -2.99
CA ILE A 109 -4.35 -13.17 -1.94
C ILE A 109 -5.06 -11.96 -2.53
N ASP A 110 -6.38 -12.01 -2.69
CA ASP A 110 -7.16 -10.89 -3.20
C ASP A 110 -7.52 -9.95 -2.05
N THR A 111 -7.20 -8.66 -2.18
CA THR A 111 -7.53 -7.64 -1.19
C THR A 111 -8.97 -7.17 -1.27
N GLY A 112 -9.60 -7.27 -2.42
CA GLY A 112 -10.97 -6.87 -2.71
C GLY A 112 -11.47 -7.50 -4.01
N PRO A 113 -12.71 -7.22 -4.44
CA PRO A 113 -13.34 -7.86 -5.60
C PRO A 113 -13.12 -7.10 -6.93
N ASP A 114 -12.40 -5.97 -6.94
CA ASP A 114 -12.34 -5.09 -8.10
C ASP A 114 -11.48 -5.64 -9.24
N ALA A 115 -11.89 -5.38 -10.47
CA ALA A 115 -11.33 -6.02 -11.66
C ALA A 115 -9.84 -5.69 -11.91
N ASP A 116 -9.36 -4.57 -11.41
CA ASP A 116 -7.96 -4.17 -11.48
C ASP A 116 -7.10 -4.76 -10.35
N HIS A 117 -7.73 -5.48 -9.41
CA HIS A 117 -7.07 -6.30 -8.38
C HIS A 117 -7.13 -7.80 -8.72
N VAL A 118 -8.29 -8.31 -9.17
CA VAL A 118 -8.50 -9.75 -9.38
C VAL A 118 -8.46 -10.19 -10.84
N GLY A 119 -8.37 -9.26 -11.78
CA GLY A 119 -8.47 -9.56 -13.22
C GLY A 119 -7.39 -10.51 -13.75
N GLY A 120 -6.22 -10.50 -13.15
CA GLY A 120 -5.10 -11.40 -13.48
C GLY A 120 -5.15 -12.77 -12.83
N ASN A 121 -6.07 -13.03 -11.90
CA ASN A 121 -6.15 -14.26 -11.09
C ASN A 121 -6.04 -15.55 -11.89
N GLU A 122 -6.83 -15.68 -12.96
CA GLU A 122 -6.82 -16.87 -13.80
C GLU A 122 -5.44 -17.15 -14.40
N ALA A 123 -4.80 -16.13 -14.96
CA ALA A 123 -3.51 -16.26 -15.61
C ALA A 123 -2.40 -16.60 -14.62
N LEU A 124 -2.38 -15.88 -13.47
CA LEU A 124 -1.39 -16.09 -12.42
C LEU A 124 -1.57 -17.45 -11.75
N SER A 125 -2.81 -17.85 -11.46
CA SER A 125 -3.11 -19.15 -10.84
C SER A 125 -2.68 -20.30 -11.74
N LYS A 126 -2.99 -20.25 -13.04
CA LYS A 126 -2.57 -21.28 -14.01
C LYS A 126 -1.05 -21.38 -14.18
N ALA A 127 -0.34 -20.28 -13.98
CA ALA A 127 1.12 -20.24 -14.07
C ALA A 127 1.81 -20.68 -12.77
N GLY A 128 1.06 -20.88 -11.70
CA GLY A 128 1.54 -21.28 -10.39
C GLY A 128 1.38 -22.77 -10.11
N ASP A 129 1.67 -23.14 -8.87
CA ASP A 129 1.59 -24.53 -8.39
C ASP A 129 1.30 -24.54 -6.88
N THR A 130 0.30 -25.30 -6.45
CA THR A 130 -0.08 -25.40 -5.05
C THR A 130 0.75 -26.43 -4.27
N PHE A 131 0.96 -26.20 -2.97
CA PHE A 131 1.57 -27.20 -2.07
C PHE A 131 0.67 -28.41 -1.81
N PHE A 132 -0.65 -28.21 -1.91
CA PHE A 132 -1.64 -29.20 -1.49
C PHE A 132 -2.59 -29.55 -2.64
N PRO A 133 -2.14 -30.34 -3.63
CA PRO A 133 -2.97 -30.69 -4.79
C PRO A 133 -4.23 -31.49 -4.43
N GLY A 134 -4.42 -31.85 -3.14
CA GLY A 134 -5.54 -32.66 -2.65
C GLY A 134 -6.56 -31.94 -1.77
N THR A 135 -6.42 -30.65 -1.48
CA THR A 135 -7.31 -29.91 -0.55
C THR A 135 -8.55 -29.28 -1.21
N ARG A 136 -8.85 -29.63 -2.45
CA ARG A 136 -10.12 -29.23 -3.08
C ARG A 136 -11.29 -29.97 -2.46
N PRO A 137 -12.47 -29.33 -2.26
CA PRO A 137 -13.70 -30.00 -1.87
C PRO A 137 -13.96 -31.20 -2.79
N ALA A 138 -14.47 -32.30 -2.21
CA ALA A 138 -14.66 -33.58 -2.85
C ALA A 138 -15.31 -33.48 -4.24
N GLY A 139 -14.48 -33.52 -5.28
CA GLY A 139 -14.81 -33.65 -6.68
C GLY A 139 -14.02 -34.82 -7.29
N PRO A 140 -14.22 -35.18 -8.56
CA PRO A 140 -13.42 -36.22 -9.20
C PRO A 140 -11.93 -35.88 -9.04
N ARG A 141 -11.08 -36.90 -8.80
CA ARG A 141 -9.65 -36.78 -8.48
C ARG A 141 -8.98 -35.63 -9.23
N PRO A 142 -8.30 -34.71 -8.51
CA PRO A 142 -7.56 -33.63 -9.18
C PRO A 142 -6.58 -34.26 -10.17
N ASP A 143 -6.60 -33.80 -11.40
CA ASP A 143 -5.56 -34.09 -12.36
C ASP A 143 -4.23 -33.58 -11.80
N PRO A 144 -3.27 -34.44 -11.45
CA PRO A 144 -1.96 -34.02 -10.92
C PRO A 144 -1.17 -33.19 -11.92
N THR A 145 -1.61 -33.10 -13.19
CA THR A 145 -1.03 -32.26 -14.24
C THR A 145 -1.59 -30.81 -14.22
N ARG A 146 -2.55 -30.51 -13.34
CA ARG A 146 -3.19 -29.19 -13.17
C ARG A 146 -3.06 -28.65 -11.76
N ALA A 147 -1.89 -28.73 -11.18
CA ALA A 147 -1.58 -27.95 -10.01
C ALA A 147 -1.60 -26.47 -10.39
N VAL A 148 -2.42 -25.68 -9.72
CA VAL A 148 -2.55 -24.24 -9.92
C VAL A 148 -2.33 -23.53 -8.59
N ALA A 149 -1.89 -22.28 -8.59
CA ALA A 149 -1.78 -21.52 -7.34
C ALA A 149 -3.14 -21.39 -6.66
N THR A 150 -3.13 -21.41 -5.33
CA THR A 150 -4.32 -21.17 -4.51
C THR A 150 -4.68 -19.68 -4.54
N ILE A 151 -5.94 -19.35 -4.83
CA ILE A 151 -6.47 -17.99 -4.71
C ILE A 151 -7.22 -17.91 -3.39
N LEU A 152 -6.69 -17.09 -2.46
CA LEU A 152 -7.24 -16.85 -1.13
C LEU A 152 -7.93 -15.50 -1.08
N ALA A 153 -9.18 -15.46 -0.59
CA ALA A 153 -9.93 -14.22 -0.40
C ALA A 153 -10.93 -14.31 0.75
N ALA A 154 -11.47 -13.18 1.19
CA ALA A 154 -12.69 -13.18 1.98
C ALA A 154 -13.85 -13.78 1.14
N GLU A 155 -14.81 -14.42 1.79
CA GLU A 155 -15.95 -15.08 1.10
C GLU A 155 -16.75 -14.10 0.23
N GLY A 156 -16.92 -12.85 0.70
CA GLY A 156 -17.61 -11.80 -0.05
C GLY A 156 -16.98 -11.50 -1.41
N VAL A 157 -15.65 -11.58 -1.55
CA VAL A 157 -14.96 -11.41 -2.84
C VAL A 157 -15.48 -12.43 -3.85
N ALA A 158 -15.54 -13.71 -3.48
CA ALA A 158 -16.05 -14.76 -4.36
C ALA A 158 -17.52 -14.54 -4.72
N LEU A 159 -18.33 -14.04 -3.78
CA LEU A 159 -19.76 -13.74 -4.02
C LEU A 159 -19.89 -12.56 -4.99
N HIS A 160 -19.17 -11.47 -4.79
CA HIS A 160 -19.22 -10.30 -5.67
C HIS A 160 -18.70 -10.60 -7.07
N MET A 161 -17.60 -11.34 -7.21
CA MET A 161 -17.08 -11.78 -8.51
C MET A 161 -18.06 -12.66 -9.26
N SER A 162 -18.81 -13.52 -8.54
CA SER A 162 -19.81 -14.40 -9.14
C SER A 162 -21.08 -13.65 -9.57
N ALA A 163 -21.51 -12.64 -8.77
CA ALA A 163 -22.73 -11.85 -9.01
C ALA A 163 -22.58 -10.85 -10.15
N SER A 164 -21.40 -10.25 -10.32
CA SER A 164 -21.14 -9.23 -11.34
C SER A 164 -21.25 -9.75 -12.77
N GLY A 165 -21.62 -11.02 -12.99
CA GLY A 165 -21.57 -11.61 -14.32
C GLY A 165 -20.16 -11.53 -14.91
N SER A 166 -19.16 -11.31 -14.07
CA SER A 166 -17.73 -11.37 -14.37
C SER A 166 -17.34 -12.75 -14.92
N ALA A 167 -18.30 -13.67 -14.95
CA ALA A 167 -18.32 -14.82 -15.84
C ALA A 167 -18.21 -14.44 -17.33
N SER A 168 -18.36 -13.17 -17.71
CA SER A 168 -18.05 -12.71 -19.09
C SER A 168 -16.56 -12.40 -19.31
N THR A 169 -15.80 -12.21 -18.24
CA THR A 169 -14.34 -12.12 -18.24
C THR A 169 -13.70 -13.08 -17.25
N GLY A 170 -14.48 -13.65 -16.32
CA GLY A 170 -14.05 -14.59 -15.29
C GLY A 170 -14.41 -16.01 -15.67
N SER A 171 -13.45 -16.71 -16.24
CA SER A 171 -13.46 -18.17 -16.16
C SER A 171 -13.60 -18.56 -14.68
N PRO A 172 -14.34 -19.66 -14.35
CA PRO A 172 -14.34 -20.23 -13.00
C PRO A 172 -12.93 -20.42 -12.42
N ALA A 173 -11.91 -20.46 -13.27
CA ALA A 173 -10.52 -20.59 -12.90
C ALA A 173 -9.91 -19.33 -12.23
N GLY A 174 -10.54 -18.16 -12.34
CA GLY A 174 -10.12 -16.92 -11.69
C GLY A 174 -10.82 -16.66 -10.34
N LEU A 175 -11.79 -17.47 -9.96
CA LEU A 175 -12.49 -17.32 -8.68
C LEU A 175 -11.62 -17.81 -7.51
N PRO A 176 -11.76 -17.24 -6.30
CA PRO A 176 -11.11 -17.72 -5.10
C PRO A 176 -11.36 -19.21 -4.86
N THR A 177 -10.29 -19.95 -4.59
CA THR A 177 -10.31 -21.39 -4.34
C THR A 177 -10.20 -21.74 -2.86
N ASP A 178 -9.79 -20.78 -2.04
CA ASP A 178 -9.72 -20.86 -0.58
C ASP A 178 -10.34 -19.58 0.00
N THR A 179 -11.54 -19.69 0.57
CA THR A 179 -12.26 -18.53 1.13
C THR A 179 -12.36 -18.62 2.64
N PHE A 180 -12.53 -17.47 3.28
CA PHE A 180 -12.76 -17.38 4.72
C PHE A 180 -13.75 -16.26 5.06
N HIS A 181 -14.43 -16.40 6.22
CA HIS A 181 -15.42 -15.42 6.73
C HIS A 181 -15.10 -14.96 8.16
N TYR A 182 -13.94 -15.35 8.67
CA TYR A 182 -13.50 -14.93 10.02
C TYR A 182 -12.83 -13.56 9.96
N ALA A 183 -12.64 -12.94 11.13
CA ALA A 183 -11.92 -11.67 11.22
C ALA A 183 -10.47 -11.76 10.71
N ARG A 184 -9.87 -12.95 10.66
CA ARG A 184 -8.49 -13.16 10.19
C ARG A 184 -8.22 -14.59 9.77
N LYS A 185 -7.30 -14.74 8.83
CA LYS A 185 -6.71 -16.02 8.43
C LYS A 185 -5.19 -15.92 8.46
N TYR A 186 -4.53 -17.04 8.74
CA TYR A 186 -3.08 -17.11 8.79
C TYR A 186 -2.56 -18.06 7.73
N LEU A 187 -1.48 -17.65 7.08
CA LEU A 187 -0.61 -18.48 6.27
C LEU A 187 0.79 -18.43 6.87
N TYR A 188 1.60 -19.45 6.63
CA TYR A 188 3.01 -19.44 6.96
C TYR A 188 3.80 -19.93 5.77
N LEU A 189 4.50 -19.03 5.10
CA LEU A 189 5.33 -19.30 3.93
C LEU A 189 6.60 -18.47 3.97
N ASN A 190 7.64 -18.97 3.33
CA ASN A 190 8.92 -18.29 3.19
C ASN A 190 9.53 -17.87 4.53
N GLY A 191 9.25 -18.64 5.60
CA GLY A 191 9.76 -18.39 6.94
C GLY A 191 9.10 -17.24 7.68
N GLU A 192 7.90 -16.79 7.23
CA GLU A 192 7.15 -15.76 7.95
C GLU A 192 5.64 -16.03 7.98
N PRO A 193 4.96 -15.60 9.07
CA PRO A 193 3.51 -15.58 9.10
C PRO A 193 2.97 -14.42 8.25
N ILE A 194 1.92 -14.72 7.49
CA ILE A 194 1.13 -13.77 6.73
C ILE A 194 -0.25 -13.74 7.36
N GLU A 195 -0.64 -12.59 7.91
CA GLU A 195 -1.99 -12.39 8.44
C GLU A 195 -2.87 -11.76 7.38
N VAL A 196 -3.97 -12.41 7.04
CA VAL A 196 -5.01 -11.85 6.18
C VAL A 196 -6.16 -11.39 7.08
N LEU A 197 -6.40 -10.09 7.14
CA LEU A 197 -7.26 -9.43 8.12
C LEU A 197 -8.48 -8.83 7.43
N HIS A 198 -9.65 -9.40 7.67
CA HIS A 198 -10.91 -8.89 7.10
C HIS A 198 -11.28 -7.52 7.65
N GLN A 199 -11.68 -6.62 6.76
CA GLN A 199 -12.15 -5.25 7.04
C GLN A 199 -13.60 -5.13 6.54
N PRO A 200 -14.58 -5.44 7.40
CA PRO A 200 -15.98 -5.39 7.00
C PRO A 200 -16.43 -3.95 6.77
N ALA A 201 -17.19 -3.74 5.69
CA ALA A 201 -17.83 -2.47 5.35
C ALA A 201 -16.88 -1.28 5.12
N ALA A 202 -15.64 -1.51 4.63
CA ALA A 202 -14.70 -0.44 4.25
C ALA A 202 -15.00 0.07 2.82
N HIS A 203 -14.11 -0.16 1.84
CA HIS A 203 -14.42 0.09 0.43
C HIS A 203 -15.61 -0.79 -0.02
N THR A 204 -15.56 -2.09 0.34
CA THR A 204 -16.66 -3.07 0.23
C THR A 204 -16.87 -3.77 1.59
N ASP A 205 -17.71 -4.81 1.62
CA ASP A 205 -17.89 -5.69 2.80
C ASP A 205 -16.83 -6.81 2.89
N SER A 206 -15.95 -6.92 1.92
CA SER A 206 -15.06 -8.07 1.74
C SER A 206 -13.58 -7.73 1.65
N ASP A 207 -13.22 -6.48 1.93
CA ASP A 207 -11.81 -6.05 1.87
C ASP A 207 -10.95 -6.74 2.92
N VAL A 208 -9.67 -6.93 2.59
CA VAL A 208 -8.70 -7.49 3.52
C VAL A 208 -7.38 -6.72 3.49
N PHE A 209 -6.67 -6.72 4.62
CA PHE A 209 -5.23 -6.44 4.65
C PHE A 209 -4.46 -7.74 4.58
N ALA A 210 -3.35 -7.75 3.84
CA ALA A 210 -2.36 -8.82 3.91
C ALA A 210 -1.11 -8.29 4.62
N PHE A 211 -0.79 -8.84 5.80
CA PHE A 211 0.32 -8.39 6.62
C PHE A 211 1.45 -9.43 6.67
N PHE A 212 2.57 -9.12 6.05
CA PHE A 212 3.82 -9.86 6.12
C PHE A 212 4.56 -9.48 7.42
N ARG A 213 4.40 -10.30 8.46
CA ARG A 213 4.77 -9.97 9.84
C ARG A 213 6.26 -9.77 10.06
N ARG A 214 7.10 -10.58 9.43
CA ARG A 214 8.56 -10.49 9.56
C ARG A 214 9.12 -9.39 8.68
N SER A 215 8.62 -9.29 7.47
CA SER A 215 9.01 -8.24 6.52
C SER A 215 8.48 -6.86 6.91
N ASP A 216 7.51 -6.81 7.83
CA ASP A 216 6.86 -5.60 8.31
C ASP A 216 6.28 -4.75 7.17
N VAL A 217 5.47 -5.42 6.33
CA VAL A 217 4.78 -4.83 5.18
C VAL A 217 3.30 -5.16 5.24
N VAL A 218 2.44 -4.16 5.17
CA VAL A 218 0.98 -4.31 5.05
C VAL A 218 0.55 -3.92 3.64
N VAL A 219 -0.21 -4.78 2.99
CA VAL A 219 -0.92 -4.47 1.74
C VAL A 219 -2.35 -4.11 2.09
N ALA A 220 -2.77 -2.91 1.73
CA ALA A 220 -4.03 -2.32 2.21
C ALA A 220 -5.18 -2.41 1.18
N GLY A 221 -4.90 -2.74 -0.09
CA GLY A 221 -5.90 -2.70 -1.14
C GLY A 221 -6.53 -1.31 -1.27
N ASP A 222 -7.76 -1.24 -1.73
CA ASP A 222 -8.49 0.00 -2.01
C ASP A 222 -8.95 0.79 -0.79
N ILE A 223 -8.68 0.28 0.41
CA ILE A 223 -8.84 1.05 1.66
C ILE A 223 -7.85 2.23 1.72
N LEU A 224 -6.74 2.17 0.98
CA LEU A 224 -5.79 3.26 0.89
C LEU A 224 -5.45 3.56 -0.57
N ASP A 225 -5.82 4.76 -1.04
CA ASP A 225 -5.43 5.32 -2.33
C ASP A 225 -4.74 6.67 -2.14
N THR A 226 -3.47 6.77 -2.53
CA THR A 226 -2.73 8.02 -2.39
C THR A 226 -3.01 9.05 -3.49
N ARG A 227 -3.79 8.69 -4.50
CA ARG A 227 -4.09 9.52 -5.68
C ARG A 227 -5.48 10.14 -5.64
N HIS A 228 -6.44 9.45 -5.00
CA HIS A 228 -7.85 9.82 -5.04
C HIS A 228 -8.50 9.77 -3.67
N PHE A 229 -9.67 10.42 -3.55
CA PHE A 229 -10.58 10.14 -2.45
C PHE A 229 -11.00 8.67 -2.47
N PRO A 230 -11.28 8.05 -1.31
CA PRO A 230 -11.67 6.65 -1.27
C PRO A 230 -12.98 6.43 -2.03
N VAL A 231 -13.04 5.33 -2.74
CA VAL A 231 -14.28 4.84 -3.32
C VAL A 231 -15.05 4.10 -2.23
N ILE A 232 -16.28 4.48 -1.97
CA ILE A 232 -17.16 3.82 -1.01
C ILE A 232 -18.27 3.11 -1.78
N ASP A 233 -18.13 1.81 -1.98
CA ASP A 233 -19.11 1.02 -2.71
C ASP A 233 -20.23 0.53 -1.78
N SER A 234 -21.23 1.37 -1.61
CA SER A 234 -22.37 1.06 -0.75
C SER A 234 -23.31 -0.01 -1.32
N GLU A 235 -23.17 -0.39 -2.59
CA GLU A 235 -23.92 -1.50 -3.21
C GLU A 235 -23.30 -2.84 -2.83
N ARG A 236 -21.98 -2.86 -2.67
CA ARG A 236 -21.22 -4.00 -2.17
C ARG A 236 -20.90 -3.91 -0.67
N GLY A 237 -21.70 -3.15 0.10
CA GLY A 237 -21.65 -3.12 1.56
C GLY A 237 -20.61 -2.16 2.16
N GLY A 238 -19.90 -1.37 1.36
CA GLY A 238 -18.97 -0.35 1.83
C GLY A 238 -19.67 0.81 2.55
N SER A 239 -18.97 1.45 3.50
CA SER A 239 -19.45 2.60 4.25
C SER A 239 -18.32 3.53 4.69
N ILE A 240 -18.63 4.82 4.85
CA ILE A 240 -17.62 5.80 5.27
C ILE A 240 -17.11 5.54 6.69
N ASP A 241 -17.96 5.09 7.60
CA ASP A 241 -17.55 4.79 8.97
C ASP A 241 -16.77 3.46 9.04
N GLY A 242 -17.08 2.48 8.18
CA GLY A 242 -16.30 1.27 8.02
C GLY A 242 -14.92 1.53 7.42
N GLU A 243 -14.84 2.43 6.44
CA GLU A 243 -13.56 2.88 5.86
C GLU A 243 -12.66 3.52 6.91
N ILE A 244 -13.21 4.43 7.74
CA ILE A 244 -12.48 5.05 8.84
C ILE A 244 -12.05 4.01 9.88
N ALA A 245 -12.91 3.04 10.19
CA ALA A 245 -12.57 1.95 11.11
C ALA A 245 -11.41 1.09 10.58
N ALA A 246 -11.41 0.77 9.29
CA ALA A 246 -10.32 0.05 8.64
C ALA A 246 -9.02 0.84 8.66
N LEU A 247 -9.06 2.15 8.34
CA LEU A 247 -7.88 3.02 8.41
C LEU A 247 -7.35 3.21 9.83
N ASN A 248 -8.21 3.25 10.86
CA ASN A 248 -7.77 3.23 12.25
C ASN A 248 -7.03 1.93 12.57
N ARG A 249 -7.55 0.80 12.11
CA ARG A 249 -6.88 -0.49 12.29
C ARG A 249 -5.55 -0.56 11.53
N LEU A 250 -5.49 -0.02 10.31
CA LEU A 250 -4.25 0.06 9.55
C LEU A 250 -3.20 0.92 10.28
N ALA A 251 -3.61 2.04 10.85
CA ALA A 251 -2.74 2.90 11.66
C ALA A 251 -2.24 2.22 12.94
N GLU A 252 -3.05 1.34 13.56
CA GLU A 252 -2.62 0.52 14.71
C GLU A 252 -1.60 -0.55 14.32
N LEU A 253 -1.72 -1.12 13.11
CA LEU A 253 -0.80 -2.12 12.58
C LEU A 253 0.52 -1.50 12.12
N ALA A 254 0.46 -0.32 11.51
CA ALA A 254 1.61 0.36 10.95
C ALA A 254 2.44 1.03 12.06
N VAL A 255 3.60 0.47 12.36
CA VAL A 255 4.54 1.05 13.33
C VAL A 255 5.24 2.26 12.70
N PRO A 256 5.24 3.45 13.34
CA PRO A 256 5.91 4.61 12.79
C PRO A 256 7.43 4.42 12.76
N SER A 257 8.07 5.00 11.76
CA SER A 257 9.52 5.12 11.73
C SER A 257 10.02 6.08 12.83
N VAL A 258 10.94 5.60 13.67
CA VAL A 258 11.59 6.41 14.69
C VAL A 258 13.10 6.41 14.45
N PRO A 259 13.63 7.33 13.63
CA PRO A 259 15.03 7.32 13.17
C PRO A 259 16.07 7.37 14.30
N ILE A 260 15.69 7.90 15.47
CA ILE A 260 16.55 7.96 16.66
C ILE A 260 16.72 6.57 17.30
N VAL A 261 15.73 5.69 17.13
CA VAL A 261 15.72 4.36 17.77
C VAL A 261 16.17 3.27 16.78
N SER A 262 15.78 3.38 15.51
CA SER A 262 16.13 2.41 14.47
C SER A 262 16.31 3.10 13.13
N ARG A 263 17.35 2.71 12.40
CA ARG A 263 17.55 3.16 11.01
C ARG A 263 16.70 2.37 10.01
N GLU A 264 16.28 1.16 10.37
CA GLU A 264 15.46 0.26 9.53
C GLU A 264 14.01 0.37 9.97
N ALA A 265 13.40 1.49 9.71
CA ALA A 265 12.33 1.90 10.54
C ALA A 265 10.97 1.91 9.89
N GLY A 266 10.03 1.36 10.62
CA GLY A 266 8.60 1.49 10.44
C GLY A 266 8.01 0.51 9.43
N THR A 267 6.73 0.25 9.62
CA THR A 267 5.95 -0.58 8.71
C THR A 267 5.78 0.14 7.38
N ILE A 268 6.03 -0.57 6.28
CA ILE A 268 5.71 -0.08 4.93
C ILE A 268 4.29 -0.51 4.59
N VAL A 269 3.50 0.41 4.07
CA VAL A 269 2.15 0.14 3.60
C VAL A 269 2.11 0.25 2.08
N ILE A 270 1.65 -0.81 1.42
CA ILE A 270 1.37 -0.84 -0.01
C ILE A 270 -0.11 -0.53 -0.19
N PRO A 271 -0.49 0.64 -0.73
CA PRO A 271 -1.88 0.98 -1.02
C PRO A 271 -2.39 0.24 -2.25
N GLY A 272 -3.70 0.19 -2.46
CA GLY A 272 -4.31 -0.31 -3.70
C GLY A 272 -3.81 0.48 -4.91
N HIS A 273 -3.68 1.79 -4.74
CA HIS A 273 -3.23 2.69 -5.80
C HIS A 273 -2.25 3.75 -5.31
N GLY A 274 -1.25 4.05 -6.15
CA GLY A 274 -0.28 5.12 -5.91
C GLY A 274 1.04 4.65 -5.29
N ARG A 275 1.67 5.50 -4.50
CA ARG A 275 3.01 5.29 -3.96
C ARG A 275 3.01 4.48 -2.67
N LEU A 276 4.16 3.91 -2.33
CA LEU A 276 4.40 3.35 -1.00
C LEU A 276 4.12 4.39 0.09
N CYS A 277 3.56 3.91 1.20
CA CYS A 277 3.14 4.70 2.35
C CYS A 277 3.82 4.23 3.63
N ASP A 278 3.77 5.09 4.64
CA ASP A 278 4.12 4.80 6.01
C ASP A 278 2.95 5.07 6.97
N HIS A 279 3.19 4.95 8.26
CA HIS A 279 2.21 5.24 9.30
C HIS A 279 1.61 6.66 9.19
N PHE A 280 2.44 7.66 8.88
CA PHE A 280 1.98 9.05 8.84
C PHE A 280 1.10 9.32 7.63
N ASP A 281 1.38 8.69 6.49
CA ASP A 281 0.53 8.75 5.31
C ASP A 281 -0.88 8.18 5.61
N VAL A 282 -0.94 7.06 6.34
CA VAL A 282 -2.22 6.45 6.77
C VAL A 282 -2.99 7.40 7.68
N ILE A 283 -2.31 8.02 8.66
CA ILE A 283 -2.93 9.00 9.57
C ILE A 283 -3.46 10.21 8.80
N GLU A 284 -2.67 10.77 7.88
CA GLU A 284 -3.08 11.93 7.09
C GLU A 284 -4.33 11.61 6.24
N TYR A 285 -4.35 10.45 5.59
CA TYR A 285 -5.47 10.01 4.77
C TYR A 285 -6.73 9.79 5.61
N ARG A 286 -6.62 9.07 6.74
CA ARG A 286 -7.70 8.85 7.69
C ARG A 286 -8.28 10.16 8.23
N ASP A 287 -7.43 11.10 8.62
CA ASP A 287 -7.85 12.39 9.18
C ASP A 287 -8.58 13.23 8.15
N MET A 288 -8.11 13.23 6.90
CA MET A 288 -8.81 13.87 5.79
C MET A 288 -10.23 13.32 5.62
N ILE A 289 -10.38 12.00 5.57
CA ILE A 289 -11.68 11.32 5.41
C ILE A 289 -12.58 11.63 6.60
N THR A 290 -12.05 11.57 7.82
CA THR A 290 -12.78 11.88 9.06
C THR A 290 -13.33 13.30 9.04
N ILE A 291 -12.50 14.27 8.65
CA ILE A 291 -12.90 15.67 8.58
C ILE A 291 -14.01 15.88 7.53
N VAL A 292 -13.88 15.26 6.36
CA VAL A 292 -14.91 15.38 5.31
C VAL A 292 -16.21 14.70 5.77
N ARG A 293 -16.13 13.50 6.34
CA ARG A 293 -17.26 12.76 6.90
C ARG A 293 -18.00 13.62 7.95
N ASP A 294 -17.30 14.22 8.89
CA ASP A 294 -17.90 15.02 9.96
C ASP A 294 -18.62 16.27 9.41
N ARG A 295 -18.01 16.98 8.46
CA ARG A 295 -18.63 18.11 7.77
C ARG A 295 -19.91 17.71 7.04
N VAL A 296 -19.90 16.56 6.34
CA VAL A 296 -21.09 16.04 5.66
C VAL A 296 -22.13 15.62 6.69
N ARG A 297 -21.75 14.98 7.80
CA ARG A 297 -22.64 14.56 8.87
C ARG A 297 -23.37 15.75 9.49
N ASP A 298 -22.70 16.87 9.75
CA ASP A 298 -23.30 18.10 10.27
C ASP A 298 -24.37 18.65 9.32
N LEU A 299 -24.09 18.65 8.02
CA LEU A 299 -25.04 19.10 7.00
C LEU A 299 -26.24 18.16 6.90
N VAL A 300 -26.03 16.85 6.91
CA VAL A 300 -27.10 15.83 6.91
C VAL A 300 -27.98 15.95 8.16
N THR A 301 -27.36 16.14 9.31
CA THR A 301 -28.08 16.30 10.59
C THR A 301 -28.91 17.60 10.59
N SER A 302 -28.41 18.65 9.93
CA SER A 302 -29.13 19.91 9.73
C SER A 302 -30.22 19.84 8.64
N GLY A 303 -30.50 18.66 8.08
CA GLY A 303 -31.57 18.44 7.09
C GLY A 303 -31.22 18.95 5.68
N ARG A 304 -29.96 19.14 5.33
CA ARG A 304 -29.55 19.58 3.99
C ARG A 304 -29.74 18.46 2.96
N SER A 305 -30.23 18.84 1.76
CA SER A 305 -30.31 17.92 0.63
C SER A 305 -28.90 17.62 0.06
N LEU A 306 -28.78 16.56 -0.74
CA LEU A 306 -27.53 16.22 -1.41
C LEU A 306 -26.95 17.38 -2.22
N GLU A 307 -27.81 18.11 -2.96
CA GLU A 307 -27.39 19.26 -3.77
C GLU A 307 -26.83 20.39 -2.88
N GLN A 308 -27.46 20.62 -1.72
CA GLN A 308 -27.00 21.61 -0.76
C GLN A 308 -25.66 21.19 -0.11
N VAL A 309 -25.48 19.90 0.14
CA VAL A 309 -24.21 19.36 0.66
C VAL A 309 -23.10 19.50 -0.36
N LYS A 310 -23.35 19.13 -1.63
CA LYS A 310 -22.37 19.34 -2.71
C LYS A 310 -22.03 20.83 -2.89
N ALA A 311 -23.03 21.71 -2.88
CA ALA A 311 -22.83 23.15 -2.97
C ALA A 311 -22.04 23.76 -1.79
N ALA A 312 -22.09 23.14 -0.61
CA ALA A 312 -21.28 23.51 0.54
C ALA A 312 -19.80 23.09 0.44
N ALA A 313 -19.46 22.27 -0.55
CA ALA A 313 -18.11 21.82 -0.89
C ALA A 313 -17.28 21.32 0.33
N PRO A 314 -17.76 20.33 1.11
CA PRO A 314 -17.12 19.91 2.37
C PRO A 314 -15.70 19.35 2.19
N ALA A 315 -15.35 18.88 0.99
CA ALA A 315 -14.05 18.32 0.64
C ALA A 315 -13.12 19.31 -0.09
N ALA A 316 -13.51 20.59 -0.30
CA ALA A 316 -12.78 21.53 -1.15
C ALA A 316 -11.31 21.70 -0.77
N GLY A 317 -10.97 21.68 0.54
CA GLY A 317 -9.58 21.82 1.00
C GLY A 317 -8.65 20.66 0.59
N TYR A 318 -9.20 19.55 0.17
CA TYR A 318 -8.47 18.35 -0.22
C TYR A 318 -8.58 18.01 -1.72
N ALA A 319 -9.46 18.71 -2.44
CA ALA A 319 -9.74 18.43 -3.85
C ALA A 319 -8.51 18.62 -4.76
N GLY A 320 -7.58 19.50 -4.40
CA GLY A 320 -6.33 19.69 -5.14
C GLY A 320 -5.38 18.49 -5.07
N ARG A 321 -5.47 17.67 -4.02
CA ARG A 321 -4.62 16.49 -3.83
C ARG A 321 -5.32 15.19 -4.24
N TYR A 322 -6.57 15.02 -3.86
CA TYR A 322 -7.30 13.76 -4.01
C TYR A 322 -8.47 13.84 -5.01
N GLY A 323 -8.81 15.05 -5.48
CA GLY A 323 -9.88 15.24 -6.44
C GLY A 323 -9.42 14.97 -7.87
N ASN A 324 -10.22 14.25 -8.62
CA ASN A 324 -10.01 14.00 -10.04
C ASN A 324 -11.10 14.72 -10.84
N ALA A 325 -10.82 15.93 -11.31
CA ALA A 325 -11.82 16.79 -11.97
C ALA A 325 -12.33 16.26 -13.33
N GLY A 326 -11.67 15.27 -13.91
CA GLY A 326 -12.02 14.73 -15.24
C GLY A 326 -12.00 13.21 -15.32
N GLY A 327 -11.86 12.52 -14.18
CA GLY A 327 -11.81 11.07 -14.12
C GLY A 327 -13.14 10.43 -13.72
N ASP A 328 -13.12 9.12 -13.60
CA ASP A 328 -14.28 8.30 -13.29
C ASP A 328 -14.78 8.46 -11.83
N TRP A 329 -13.93 9.01 -10.93
CA TRP A 329 -14.26 9.26 -9.53
C TRP A 329 -13.92 10.70 -9.13
N THR A 330 -14.95 11.54 -9.07
CA THR A 330 -14.85 12.98 -8.78
C THR A 330 -15.06 13.29 -7.30
N THR A 331 -14.63 14.48 -6.87
CA THR A 331 -14.92 15.00 -5.51
C THR A 331 -16.41 14.99 -5.18
N ASP A 332 -17.26 15.33 -6.15
CA ASP A 332 -18.72 15.33 -5.97
C ASP A 332 -19.29 13.92 -5.80
N GLN A 333 -18.74 12.93 -6.49
CA GLN A 333 -19.14 11.52 -6.32
C GLN A 333 -18.71 11.00 -4.95
N PHE A 334 -17.50 11.35 -4.49
CA PHE A 334 -17.06 11.03 -3.12
C PHE A 334 -18.00 11.66 -2.07
N VAL A 335 -18.30 12.97 -2.17
CA VAL A 335 -19.21 13.65 -1.25
C VAL A 335 -20.61 13.00 -1.28
N GLU A 336 -21.09 12.59 -2.45
CA GLU A 336 -22.35 11.86 -2.59
C GLU A 336 -22.31 10.49 -1.90
N ALA A 337 -21.23 9.72 -2.08
CA ALA A 337 -21.07 8.43 -1.43
C ALA A 337 -21.09 8.59 0.12
N VAL A 338 -20.36 9.59 0.63
CA VAL A 338 -20.38 9.93 2.07
C VAL A 338 -21.78 10.31 2.54
N TYR A 339 -22.48 11.18 1.79
CA TYR A 339 -23.86 11.58 2.11
C TYR A 339 -24.79 10.37 2.16
N ARG A 340 -24.75 9.50 1.15
CA ARG A 340 -25.60 8.30 1.07
C ARG A 340 -25.32 7.29 2.17
N SER A 341 -24.05 7.10 2.52
CA SER A 341 -23.63 6.26 3.63
C SER A 341 -24.27 6.73 4.95
N LEU A 342 -24.13 8.03 5.26
CA LEU A 342 -24.67 8.62 6.48
C LEU A 342 -26.21 8.75 6.49
N ALA A 343 -26.85 8.87 5.32
CA ALA A 343 -28.30 8.96 5.23
C ALA A 343 -29.01 7.60 5.47
N LYS A 344 -28.33 6.48 5.16
CA LYS A 344 -28.85 5.12 5.42
C LYS A 344 -28.84 4.77 6.92
N GLU A 345 -28.00 5.42 7.71
CA GLU A 345 -27.87 5.20 9.16
C GLU A 345 -28.91 5.94 10.01
N LYS A 346 -29.79 6.73 9.38
CA LYS A 346 -30.91 7.35 10.12
C LYS A 346 -31.93 6.27 10.48
N PRO A 347 -32.26 6.07 11.80
CA PRO A 347 -33.26 5.13 12.27
C PRO A 347 -34.67 5.53 11.79
#